data_f8bd2a2a8e19b88219c4a0e54c4bdba4
#
_entry.id   f8bd2a2a8e19b88219c4a0e54c4bdba4
#
_cell.length_a   1.000
_cell.length_b   1.000
_cell.length_c   1.000
_cell.angle_alpha   90.00
_cell.angle_beta   90.00
_cell.angle_gamma   90.00
#
_symmetry.space_group_name_H-M   'P 1'
#
loop_
_entity.id
_entity.type
_entity.pdbx_description
1 polymer ?
#
loop_
_entity_poly.entity_id
_entity_poly.type
_entity_poly.pdbx_seq_one_letter_code
_entity_poly.pdbx_strand_id
1 'polypeptide(L)'
;MGQTVTSEADNMDTAKAEVAALYSLVAPTYGTVGPSVFAHFGRRLVELMGLSTGARVLDVAAGRGAILFAAAEKAGASGHVTGIDLAGKMVQETAADIEHRGLMQATMLHMDAEHLAFPGASFDYVLCGFAIFFFPDLERALSEFYRVLRPGGRVGVTFGRYRDELARWYEELLVSYHNRYQFQVSPSAGRSRDLAECKSLLSGAGFIDARDTYEETEFIYANEEEWWAARWTHGPRFSLERMPPDVLDKFKVEVFAGFERFKRPDGFHEIWGTWYVMGTKQ
;
A
#
# COMPACT_ATOMS: atom_id res chain seq x y z
N MET A 1 -0.16 -29.28 29.28
CA MET A 1 -0.48 -27.90 28.88
C MET A 1 -0.95 -27.98 27.43
N GLY A 2 -2.28 -27.81 27.23
CA GLY A 2 -2.86 -27.87 25.88
C GLY A 2 -2.47 -26.62 25.11
N GLN A 3 -1.78 -26.78 23.99
CA GLN A 3 -1.66 -25.73 23.00
C GLN A 3 -3.08 -25.51 22.41
N THR A 4 -3.64 -24.33 22.65
CA THR A 4 -4.87 -23.89 21.98
C THR A 4 -4.49 -23.73 20.49
N VAL A 5 -4.98 -24.62 19.65
CA VAL A 5 -4.89 -24.47 18.19
C VAL A 5 -5.82 -23.32 17.84
N THR A 6 -5.26 -22.14 17.55
CA THR A 6 -6.02 -21.02 17.00
C THR A 6 -6.58 -21.44 15.64
N SER A 7 -7.84 -21.10 15.36
CA SER A 7 -8.44 -21.40 14.06
C SER A 7 -7.79 -20.53 12.97
N GLU A 8 -7.88 -20.98 11.73
CA GLU A 8 -7.37 -20.19 10.57
C GLU A 8 -8.06 -18.81 10.51
N ALA A 9 -9.33 -18.74 10.82
CA ALA A 9 -10.08 -17.49 10.93
C ALA A 9 -9.52 -16.56 12.02
N ASP A 10 -9.21 -17.09 13.22
CA ASP A 10 -8.61 -16.28 14.31
C ASP A 10 -7.25 -15.73 13.92
N ASN A 11 -6.45 -16.47 13.13
CA ASN A 11 -5.17 -16.01 12.62
C ASN A 11 -5.32 -14.89 11.56
N MET A 12 -6.35 -14.97 10.70
CA MET A 12 -6.65 -13.96 9.69
C MET A 12 -7.11 -12.65 10.34
N ASP A 13 -7.99 -12.71 11.35
CA ASP A 13 -8.47 -11.55 12.09
C ASP A 13 -7.32 -10.88 12.87
N THR A 14 -6.43 -11.67 13.44
CA THR A 14 -5.22 -11.17 14.12
C THR A 14 -4.30 -10.42 13.14
N ALA A 15 -4.06 -10.98 11.96
CA ALA A 15 -3.24 -10.35 10.94
C ALA A 15 -3.84 -9.01 10.46
N LYS A 16 -5.16 -8.94 10.26
CA LYS A 16 -5.87 -7.70 9.93
C LYS A 16 -5.74 -6.66 11.03
N ALA A 17 -5.92 -7.07 12.28
CA ALA A 17 -5.81 -6.18 13.44
C ALA A 17 -4.39 -5.58 13.57
N GLU A 18 -3.34 -6.37 13.35
CA GLU A 18 -1.95 -5.89 13.37
C GLU A 18 -1.67 -4.88 12.26
N VAL A 19 -2.14 -5.14 11.04
CA VAL A 19 -2.01 -4.21 9.92
C VAL A 19 -2.78 -2.91 10.20
N ALA A 20 -4.03 -3.00 10.66
CA ALA A 20 -4.84 -1.84 11.00
C ALA A 20 -4.23 -1.00 12.13
N ALA A 21 -3.65 -1.64 13.15
CA ALA A 21 -2.95 -0.95 14.24
C ALA A 21 -1.71 -0.21 13.75
N LEU A 22 -0.86 -0.87 12.94
CA LEU A 22 0.32 -0.24 12.34
C LEU A 22 -0.05 1.00 11.51
N TYR A 23 -1.01 0.84 10.59
CA TYR A 23 -1.40 1.94 9.71
C TYR A 23 -2.15 3.05 10.44
N SER A 24 -2.89 2.74 11.51
CA SER A 24 -3.45 3.76 12.39
C SER A 24 -2.35 4.56 13.13
N LEU A 25 -1.30 3.89 13.55
CA LEU A 25 -0.16 4.52 14.23
C LEU A 25 0.60 5.49 13.33
N VAL A 26 0.84 5.11 12.07
CA VAL A 26 1.59 5.94 11.12
C VAL A 26 0.73 7.00 10.43
N ALA A 27 -0.60 6.91 10.48
CA ALA A 27 -1.51 7.77 9.73
C ALA A 27 -1.22 9.29 9.83
N PRO A 28 -0.89 9.88 11.02
CA PRO A 28 -0.60 11.31 11.12
C PRO A 28 0.65 11.74 10.34
N THR A 29 1.61 10.84 10.15
CA THR A 29 2.90 11.14 9.51
C THR A 29 3.11 10.40 8.19
N TYR A 30 2.13 9.61 7.73
CA TYR A 30 2.26 8.79 6.53
C TYR A 30 2.52 9.66 5.30
N GLY A 31 3.67 9.41 4.66
CA GLY A 31 4.07 10.13 3.44
C GLY A 31 4.40 11.62 3.64
N THR A 32 4.64 12.08 4.88
CA THR A 32 4.99 13.49 5.17
C THR A 32 6.49 13.74 5.19
N VAL A 33 7.31 12.70 5.14
CA VAL A 33 8.79 12.78 5.16
C VAL A 33 9.35 12.16 3.88
N GLY A 34 10.31 12.85 3.29
CA GLY A 34 10.94 12.44 2.04
C GLY A 34 10.07 12.68 0.80
N PRO A 35 10.42 12.03 -0.30
CA PRO A 35 9.70 12.19 -1.57
C PRO A 35 8.27 11.60 -1.49
N SER A 36 7.35 12.18 -2.26
CA SER A 36 5.93 11.78 -2.30
C SER A 36 5.72 10.48 -3.10
N VAL A 37 6.36 9.39 -2.67
CA VAL A 37 6.42 8.09 -3.36
C VAL A 37 5.03 7.55 -3.70
N PHE A 38 4.16 7.42 -2.71
CA PHE A 38 2.83 6.83 -2.91
C PHE A 38 1.91 7.72 -3.73
N ALA A 39 2.01 9.05 -3.59
CA ALA A 39 1.25 9.99 -4.42
C ALA A 39 1.66 9.92 -5.90
N HIS A 40 2.96 9.72 -6.19
CA HIS A 40 3.44 9.49 -7.55
C HIS A 40 2.80 8.23 -8.16
N PHE A 41 2.89 7.10 -7.48
CA PHE A 41 2.35 5.84 -7.99
C PHE A 41 0.82 5.84 -8.07
N GLY A 42 0.13 6.48 -7.12
CA GLY A 42 -1.32 6.63 -7.15
C GLY A 42 -1.79 7.43 -8.37
N ARG A 43 -1.15 8.55 -8.66
CA ARG A 43 -1.41 9.36 -9.87
C ARG A 43 -1.15 8.54 -11.14
N ARG A 44 -0.04 7.81 -11.16
CA ARG A 44 0.32 7.00 -12.32
C ARG A 44 -0.66 5.88 -12.59
N LEU A 45 -1.14 5.19 -11.55
CA LEU A 45 -2.21 4.20 -11.69
C LEU A 45 -3.49 4.82 -12.30
N VAL A 46 -3.91 5.98 -11.78
CA VAL A 46 -5.09 6.70 -12.28
C VAL A 46 -4.94 7.07 -13.77
N GLU A 47 -3.74 7.49 -14.20
CA GLU A 47 -3.43 7.79 -15.61
C GLU A 47 -3.55 6.55 -16.49
N LEU A 48 -2.92 5.43 -16.08
CA LEU A 48 -2.94 4.16 -16.82
C LEU A 48 -4.35 3.57 -16.91
N MET A 49 -5.14 3.77 -15.86
CA MET A 49 -6.55 3.35 -15.85
C MET A 49 -7.42 4.18 -16.79
N GLY A 50 -7.03 5.40 -17.16
CA GLY A 50 -7.77 6.25 -18.06
C GLY A 50 -9.20 6.54 -17.56
N LEU A 51 -9.32 7.01 -16.30
CA LEU A 51 -10.62 7.29 -15.68
C LEU A 51 -11.41 8.31 -16.50
N SER A 52 -12.70 8.02 -16.69
CA SER A 52 -13.63 8.94 -17.36
C SER A 52 -14.11 10.04 -16.40
N THR A 53 -14.36 11.22 -16.90
CA THR A 53 -15.14 12.23 -16.17
C THR A 53 -16.51 11.68 -15.81
N GLY A 54 -16.98 11.94 -14.59
CA GLY A 54 -18.23 11.40 -14.07
C GLY A 54 -18.13 9.97 -13.52
N ALA A 55 -16.94 9.35 -13.52
CA ALA A 55 -16.76 7.99 -13.06
C ALA A 55 -17.02 7.82 -11.55
N ARG A 56 -17.54 6.64 -11.20
CA ARG A 56 -17.64 6.17 -9.81
C ARG A 56 -16.46 5.24 -9.52
N VAL A 57 -15.59 5.64 -8.63
CA VAL A 57 -14.33 4.96 -8.33
C VAL A 57 -14.32 4.48 -6.87
N LEU A 58 -13.90 3.24 -6.65
CA LEU A 58 -13.57 2.72 -5.32
C LEU A 58 -12.04 2.64 -5.20
N ASP A 59 -11.47 3.33 -4.22
CA ASP A 59 -10.06 3.22 -3.82
C ASP A 59 -9.98 2.34 -2.57
N VAL A 60 -9.42 1.14 -2.71
CA VAL A 60 -9.35 0.12 -1.66
C VAL A 60 -8.02 0.20 -0.94
N ALA A 61 -8.05 0.19 0.39
CA ALA A 61 -6.92 0.48 1.26
C ALA A 61 -6.29 1.83 0.90
N ALA A 62 -7.15 2.85 0.85
CA ALA A 62 -6.84 4.17 0.33
C ALA A 62 -5.76 4.92 1.15
N GLY A 63 -5.50 4.50 2.39
CA GLY A 63 -4.51 5.13 3.27
C GLY A 63 -4.75 6.64 3.38
N ARG A 64 -3.72 7.43 3.08
CA ARG A 64 -3.80 8.91 3.05
C ARG A 64 -4.22 9.46 1.68
N GLY A 65 -4.95 8.67 0.88
CA GLY A 65 -5.62 9.12 -0.34
C GLY A 65 -4.71 9.30 -1.57
N ALA A 66 -3.62 8.58 -1.66
CA ALA A 66 -2.68 8.67 -2.79
C ALA A 66 -3.37 8.47 -4.16
N ILE A 67 -4.28 7.50 -4.24
CA ILE A 67 -5.11 7.26 -5.43
C ILE A 67 -6.39 8.13 -5.37
N LEU A 68 -7.05 8.20 -4.22
CA LEU A 68 -8.32 8.88 -4.01
C LEU A 68 -8.29 10.33 -4.54
N PHE A 69 -7.27 11.11 -4.18
CA PHE A 69 -7.17 12.50 -4.60
C PHE A 69 -6.93 12.64 -6.10
N ALA A 70 -6.05 11.81 -6.68
CA ALA A 70 -5.82 11.80 -8.12
C ALA A 70 -7.07 11.36 -8.91
N ALA A 71 -7.79 10.35 -8.40
CA ALA A 71 -9.03 9.88 -8.99
C ALA A 71 -10.15 10.93 -8.90
N ALA A 72 -10.26 11.66 -7.76
CA ALA A 72 -11.25 12.74 -7.60
C ALA A 72 -11.02 13.90 -8.57
N GLU A 73 -9.76 14.24 -8.83
CA GLU A 73 -9.39 15.23 -9.85
C GLU A 73 -9.84 14.78 -11.26
N LYS A 74 -9.59 13.51 -11.62
CA LYS A 74 -9.96 12.96 -12.95
C LYS A 74 -11.45 12.75 -13.12
N ALA A 75 -12.15 12.25 -12.11
CA ALA A 75 -13.58 12.02 -12.14
C ALA A 75 -14.36 13.35 -12.18
N GLY A 76 -13.79 14.42 -11.63
CA GLY A 76 -14.39 15.75 -11.61
C GLY A 76 -15.66 15.82 -10.76
N ALA A 77 -16.33 16.98 -10.75
CA ALA A 77 -17.49 17.25 -9.90
C ALA A 77 -18.74 16.39 -10.21
N SER A 78 -18.82 15.79 -11.39
CA SER A 78 -19.90 14.88 -11.78
C SER A 78 -19.65 13.42 -11.42
N GLY A 79 -18.42 13.05 -11.02
CA GLY A 79 -18.04 11.73 -10.55
C GLY A 79 -18.12 11.60 -9.06
N HIS A 80 -17.73 10.42 -8.55
CA HIS A 80 -17.58 10.20 -7.12
C HIS A 80 -16.49 9.17 -6.82
N VAL A 81 -15.61 9.49 -5.86
CA VAL A 81 -14.57 8.57 -5.40
C VAL A 81 -14.84 8.19 -3.94
N THR A 82 -14.99 6.91 -3.71
CA THR A 82 -15.10 6.35 -2.36
C THR A 82 -13.79 5.67 -2.01
N GLY A 83 -13.10 6.16 -0.99
CA GLY A 83 -11.97 5.45 -0.39
C GLY A 83 -12.43 4.58 0.77
N ILE A 84 -11.85 3.42 0.93
CA ILE A 84 -12.02 2.57 2.10
C ILE A 84 -10.67 2.19 2.70
N ASP A 85 -10.61 2.08 4.03
CA ASP A 85 -9.43 1.57 4.71
C ASP A 85 -9.84 0.84 5.99
N LEU A 86 -9.05 -0.17 6.37
CA LEU A 86 -9.25 -0.93 7.60
C LEU A 86 -8.68 -0.19 8.83
N ALA A 87 -7.72 0.72 8.62
CA ALA A 87 -7.11 1.53 9.66
C ALA A 87 -7.97 2.77 9.94
N GLY A 88 -8.72 2.77 11.05
CA GLY A 88 -9.65 3.84 11.39
C GLY A 88 -9.01 5.22 11.45
N LYS A 89 -7.72 5.34 11.83
CA LYS A 89 -7.01 6.60 11.85
C LYS A 89 -6.65 7.11 10.43
N MET A 90 -6.35 6.22 9.47
CA MET A 90 -6.23 6.58 8.06
C MET A 90 -7.54 7.20 7.54
N VAL A 91 -8.67 6.57 7.88
CA VAL A 91 -10.00 7.09 7.52
C VAL A 91 -10.23 8.50 8.06
N GLN A 92 -9.96 8.73 9.35
CA GLN A 92 -10.15 10.02 10.01
C GLN A 92 -9.29 11.12 9.37
N GLU A 93 -8.00 10.87 9.22
CA GLU A 93 -7.05 11.85 8.65
C GLU A 93 -7.38 12.17 7.19
N THR A 94 -7.73 11.14 6.39
CA THR A 94 -8.04 11.35 4.98
C THR A 94 -9.41 12.03 4.79
N ALA A 95 -10.40 11.74 5.65
CA ALA A 95 -11.67 12.46 5.65
C ALA A 95 -11.47 13.95 5.98
N ALA A 96 -10.60 14.26 6.95
CA ALA A 96 -10.24 15.65 7.26
C ALA A 96 -9.54 16.35 6.08
N ASP A 97 -8.65 15.66 5.37
CA ASP A 97 -8.00 16.18 4.16
C ASP A 97 -9.02 16.44 3.03
N ILE A 98 -10.01 15.57 2.85
CA ILE A 98 -11.10 15.73 1.88
C ILE A 98 -11.90 17.00 2.20
N GLU A 99 -12.30 17.18 3.47
CA GLU A 99 -13.03 18.35 3.93
C GLU A 99 -12.21 19.64 3.74
N HIS A 100 -10.95 19.63 4.18
CA HIS A 100 -10.05 20.78 4.05
C HIS A 100 -9.85 21.22 2.58
N ARG A 101 -9.81 20.25 1.65
CA ARG A 101 -9.70 20.52 0.21
C ARG A 101 -11.04 20.85 -0.46
N GLY A 102 -12.15 20.76 0.24
CA GLY A 102 -13.49 21.02 -0.30
C GLY A 102 -13.93 20.05 -1.39
N LEU A 103 -13.48 18.78 -1.33
CA LEU A 103 -13.76 17.77 -2.35
C LEU A 103 -15.10 17.09 -2.10
N MET A 104 -16.20 17.69 -2.57
CA MET A 104 -17.56 17.17 -2.40
C MET A 104 -17.78 15.82 -3.12
N GLN A 105 -16.98 15.49 -4.10
CA GLN A 105 -17.02 14.24 -4.88
C GLN A 105 -16.15 13.11 -4.28
N ALA A 106 -15.60 13.27 -3.07
CA ALA A 106 -14.80 12.26 -2.41
C ALA A 106 -15.36 11.91 -1.03
N THR A 107 -15.30 10.64 -0.66
CA THR A 107 -15.74 10.14 0.66
C THR A 107 -14.76 9.09 1.16
N MET A 108 -14.51 9.03 2.47
CA MET A 108 -13.68 8.01 3.10
C MET A 108 -14.48 7.20 4.12
N LEU A 109 -14.41 5.86 4.07
CA LEU A 109 -15.16 4.94 4.93
C LEU A 109 -14.24 3.92 5.60
N HIS A 110 -14.57 3.56 6.84
CA HIS A 110 -13.92 2.45 7.55
C HIS A 110 -14.56 1.14 7.09
N MET A 111 -13.80 0.29 6.38
CA MET A 111 -14.33 -0.94 5.79
C MET A 111 -13.25 -1.96 5.50
N ASP A 112 -13.60 -3.25 5.61
CA ASP A 112 -12.75 -4.37 5.21
C ASP A 112 -12.91 -4.66 3.71
N ALA A 113 -11.78 -4.75 3.00
CA ALA A 113 -11.73 -5.05 1.56
C ALA A 113 -12.28 -6.44 1.19
N GLU A 114 -12.25 -7.38 2.14
CA GLU A 114 -12.78 -8.73 1.97
C GLU A 114 -14.29 -8.82 2.20
N HIS A 115 -14.93 -7.75 2.71
CA HIS A 115 -16.37 -7.67 3.02
C HIS A 115 -16.93 -6.29 2.66
N LEU A 116 -17.09 -6.02 1.37
CA LEU A 116 -17.54 -4.72 0.89
C LEU A 116 -19.06 -4.53 1.08
N ALA A 117 -19.45 -3.55 1.88
CA ALA A 117 -20.85 -3.20 2.13
C ALA A 117 -21.48 -2.34 1.00
N PHE A 118 -21.10 -2.63 -0.24
CA PHE A 118 -21.66 -1.98 -1.42
C PHE A 118 -22.49 -2.97 -2.24
N PRO A 119 -23.57 -2.52 -2.90
CA PRO A 119 -24.28 -3.34 -3.89
C PRO A 119 -23.37 -3.79 -5.03
N GLY A 120 -23.70 -4.90 -5.68
CA GLY A 120 -23.05 -5.28 -6.94
C GLY A 120 -23.23 -4.20 -8.02
N ALA A 121 -22.28 -4.11 -8.94
CA ALA A 121 -22.29 -3.17 -10.05
C ALA A 121 -22.40 -1.68 -9.65
N SER A 122 -21.76 -1.29 -8.53
CA SER A 122 -21.78 0.06 -7.98
C SER A 122 -20.71 0.98 -8.55
N PHE A 123 -19.60 0.44 -9.08
CA PHE A 123 -18.43 1.21 -9.49
C PHE A 123 -18.00 0.93 -10.93
N ASP A 124 -17.44 1.96 -11.56
CA ASP A 124 -16.79 1.89 -12.85
C ASP A 124 -15.36 1.37 -12.76
N TYR A 125 -14.69 1.76 -11.66
CA TYR A 125 -13.30 1.40 -11.37
C TYR A 125 -13.15 1.00 -9.92
N VAL A 126 -12.32 -0.04 -9.68
CA VAL A 126 -11.80 -0.42 -8.37
C VAL A 126 -10.29 -0.37 -8.43
N LEU A 127 -9.67 0.44 -7.57
CA LEU A 127 -8.24 0.68 -7.53
C LEU A 127 -7.69 0.23 -6.19
N CYS A 128 -6.49 -0.38 -6.18
CA CYS A 128 -5.82 -0.80 -4.94
C CYS A 128 -4.30 -0.65 -5.11
N GLY A 129 -3.73 0.33 -4.41
CA GLY A 129 -2.32 0.67 -4.50
C GLY A 129 -1.50 0.10 -3.35
N PHE A 130 -0.50 -0.74 -3.65
CA PHE A 130 0.47 -1.28 -2.68
C PHE A 130 -0.15 -1.95 -1.43
N ALA A 131 -1.34 -2.57 -1.58
CA ALA A 131 -2.04 -3.16 -0.44
C ALA A 131 -2.43 -4.64 -0.60
N ILE A 132 -2.43 -5.19 -1.81
CA ILE A 132 -2.90 -6.56 -2.08
C ILE A 132 -2.16 -7.66 -1.30
N PHE A 133 -0.94 -7.39 -0.85
CA PHE A 133 -0.15 -8.33 -0.04
C PHE A 133 -0.48 -8.29 1.46
N PHE A 134 -1.33 -7.36 1.90
CA PHE A 134 -1.83 -7.29 3.27
C PHE A 134 -3.14 -8.05 3.50
N PHE A 135 -3.84 -8.43 2.43
CA PHE A 135 -5.11 -9.15 2.55
C PHE A 135 -4.85 -10.62 2.87
N PRO A 136 -5.29 -11.12 4.05
CA PRO A 136 -5.19 -12.53 4.39
C PRO A 136 -5.90 -13.43 3.38
N ASP A 137 -7.11 -13.04 2.95
CA ASP A 137 -7.89 -13.70 1.90
C ASP A 137 -7.98 -12.81 0.66
N LEU A 138 -6.89 -12.80 -0.14
CA LEU A 138 -6.86 -12.01 -1.37
C LEU A 138 -7.88 -12.47 -2.41
N GLU A 139 -8.17 -13.77 -2.49
CA GLU A 139 -9.17 -14.30 -3.44
C GLU A 139 -10.56 -13.75 -3.09
N ARG A 140 -10.88 -13.69 -1.82
CA ARG A 140 -12.11 -13.07 -1.32
C ARG A 140 -12.17 -11.58 -1.67
N ALA A 141 -11.11 -10.83 -1.40
CA ALA A 141 -11.05 -9.41 -1.74
C ALA A 141 -11.24 -9.17 -3.25
N LEU A 142 -10.56 -9.95 -4.10
CA LEU A 142 -10.70 -9.83 -5.56
C LEU A 142 -12.10 -10.22 -6.05
N SER A 143 -12.74 -11.21 -5.41
CA SER A 143 -14.15 -11.55 -5.66
C SER A 143 -15.09 -10.40 -5.33
N GLU A 144 -14.87 -9.70 -4.21
CA GLU A 144 -15.61 -8.51 -3.84
C GLU A 144 -15.36 -7.34 -4.82
N PHE A 145 -14.11 -7.13 -5.27
CA PHE A 145 -13.78 -6.14 -6.31
C PHE A 145 -14.56 -6.42 -7.60
N TYR A 146 -14.58 -7.71 -8.01
CA TYR A 146 -15.34 -8.13 -9.18
C TYR A 146 -16.84 -7.91 -8.98
N ARG A 147 -17.39 -8.26 -7.83
CA ARG A 147 -18.81 -8.12 -7.52
C ARG A 147 -19.29 -6.67 -7.61
N VAL A 148 -18.52 -5.75 -7.01
CA VAL A 148 -18.94 -4.33 -6.94
C VAL A 148 -18.69 -3.55 -8.23
N LEU A 149 -17.86 -4.04 -9.14
CA LEU A 149 -17.69 -3.47 -10.47
C LEU A 149 -18.93 -3.75 -11.33
N ARG A 150 -19.33 -2.78 -12.14
CA ARG A 150 -20.31 -2.98 -13.21
C ARG A 150 -19.73 -3.83 -14.35
N PRO A 151 -20.55 -4.47 -15.21
CA PRO A 151 -20.07 -5.04 -16.45
C PRO A 151 -19.30 -4.00 -17.27
N GLY A 152 -18.15 -4.37 -17.81
CA GLY A 152 -17.21 -3.45 -18.46
C GLY A 152 -16.39 -2.56 -17.52
N GLY A 153 -16.63 -2.63 -16.20
CA GLY A 153 -15.83 -1.95 -15.19
C GLY A 153 -14.42 -2.53 -15.07
N ARG A 154 -13.49 -1.76 -14.55
CA ARG A 154 -12.07 -2.11 -14.57
C ARG A 154 -11.47 -2.11 -13.17
N VAL A 155 -10.62 -3.11 -12.90
CA VAL A 155 -9.76 -3.17 -11.72
C VAL A 155 -8.34 -2.72 -12.06
N GLY A 156 -7.69 -1.99 -11.14
CA GLY A 156 -6.27 -1.65 -11.22
C GLY A 156 -5.59 -1.86 -9.89
N VAL A 157 -4.51 -2.63 -9.87
CA VAL A 157 -3.72 -2.89 -8.67
C VAL A 157 -2.26 -2.56 -8.90
N THR A 158 -1.56 -2.12 -7.86
CA THR A 158 -0.11 -1.91 -7.92
C THR A 158 0.59 -2.70 -6.84
N PHE A 159 1.77 -3.19 -7.19
CA PHE A 159 2.72 -3.77 -6.27
C PHE A 159 4.14 -3.60 -6.83
N GLY A 160 5.12 -3.67 -5.95
CA GLY A 160 6.49 -3.47 -6.36
C GLY A 160 7.44 -3.58 -5.19
N ARG A 161 8.70 -3.36 -5.48
CA ARG A 161 9.77 -3.37 -4.49
C ARG A 161 10.92 -2.49 -4.92
N TYR A 162 11.77 -2.18 -3.98
CA TYR A 162 13.05 -1.55 -4.25
C TYR A 162 13.92 -2.40 -5.19
N ARG A 163 14.70 -1.74 -6.05
CA ARG A 163 15.56 -2.38 -7.05
C ARG A 163 17.03 -2.00 -6.92
N ASP A 164 17.34 -1.04 -6.07
CA ASP A 164 18.68 -0.52 -5.85
C ASP A 164 19.49 -1.29 -4.81
N GLU A 165 20.79 -0.98 -4.74
CA GLU A 165 21.72 -1.63 -3.81
C GLU A 165 21.52 -1.17 -2.36
N LEU A 166 21.11 0.08 -2.13
CA LEU A 166 20.83 0.62 -0.80
C LEU A 166 19.71 -0.18 -0.13
N ALA A 167 18.59 -0.34 -0.85
CA ALA A 167 17.45 -1.06 -0.32
C ALA A 167 17.76 -2.54 -0.07
N ARG A 168 18.49 -3.19 -0.98
CA ARG A 168 18.90 -4.59 -0.82
C ARG A 168 19.77 -4.76 0.42
N TRP A 169 20.78 -3.90 0.56
CA TRP A 169 21.65 -3.93 1.73
C TRP A 169 20.89 -3.69 3.04
N TYR A 170 19.95 -2.74 3.05
CA TYR A 170 19.13 -2.48 4.23
C TYR A 170 18.24 -3.68 4.60
N GLU A 171 17.62 -4.32 3.62
CA GLU A 171 16.83 -5.54 3.84
C GLU A 171 17.70 -6.68 4.39
N GLU A 172 18.88 -6.91 3.83
CA GLU A 172 19.84 -7.93 4.32
C GLU A 172 20.27 -7.63 5.76
N LEU A 173 20.57 -6.37 6.08
CA LEU A 173 20.91 -5.94 7.42
C LEU A 173 19.75 -6.18 8.40
N LEU A 174 18.52 -5.78 8.04
CA LEU A 174 17.32 -6.00 8.85
C LEU A 174 17.09 -7.49 9.14
N VAL A 175 17.23 -8.34 8.12
CA VAL A 175 17.10 -9.80 8.25
C VAL A 175 18.19 -10.35 9.17
N SER A 176 19.43 -9.87 9.06
CA SER A 176 20.54 -10.29 9.95
C SER A 176 20.27 -9.99 11.42
N TYR A 177 19.71 -8.80 11.69
CA TYR A 177 19.29 -8.38 13.03
C TYR A 177 18.09 -9.18 13.54
N HIS A 178 17.08 -9.41 12.70
CA HIS A 178 15.96 -10.28 13.03
C HIS A 178 16.43 -11.67 13.46
N ASN A 179 17.31 -12.30 12.66
CA ASN A 179 17.83 -13.63 12.95
C ASN A 179 18.62 -13.69 14.26
N ARG A 180 19.35 -12.62 14.58
CA ARG A 180 20.18 -12.53 15.79
C ARG A 180 19.38 -12.21 17.06
N TYR A 181 18.39 -11.32 16.97
CA TYR A 181 17.70 -10.74 18.13
C TYR A 181 16.23 -11.18 18.23
N GLN A 182 15.69 -11.92 17.25
CA GLN A 182 14.38 -12.57 17.26
C GLN A 182 13.18 -11.62 17.50
N PHE A 183 13.24 -10.36 17.02
CA PHE A 183 12.11 -9.46 17.01
C PHE A 183 11.19 -9.73 15.80
N GLN A 184 9.94 -9.28 15.86
CA GLN A 184 9.01 -9.48 14.76
C GLN A 184 9.32 -8.52 13.58
N VAL A 185 9.30 -9.05 12.37
CA VAL A 185 9.36 -8.26 11.14
C VAL A 185 7.96 -8.09 10.54
N SER A 186 7.79 -7.08 9.70
CA SER A 186 6.50 -6.79 9.07
C SER A 186 5.90 -8.05 8.40
N PRO A 187 4.60 -8.30 8.58
CA PRO A 187 3.90 -9.39 7.88
C PRO A 187 4.04 -9.34 6.36
N SER A 188 4.30 -8.15 5.80
CA SER A 188 4.58 -7.97 4.37
C SER A 188 6.04 -8.20 3.99
N ALA A 189 6.95 -8.32 4.97
CA ALA A 189 8.35 -8.58 4.69
C ALA A 189 8.50 -9.93 3.95
N GLY A 190 9.12 -9.91 2.78
CA GLY A 190 9.29 -11.09 1.96
C GLY A 190 8.06 -11.54 1.16
N ARG A 191 6.89 -10.94 1.34
CA ARG A 191 5.72 -11.19 0.49
C ARG A 191 5.79 -10.35 -0.78
N SER A 192 6.72 -10.69 -1.65
CA SER A 192 6.70 -10.17 -3.01
C SER A 192 5.76 -11.03 -3.84
N ARG A 193 4.68 -10.46 -4.32
CA ARG A 193 3.87 -11.11 -5.34
C ARG A 193 4.57 -10.98 -6.68
N ASP A 194 4.61 -12.06 -7.45
CA ASP A 194 5.06 -11.95 -8.82
C ASP A 194 3.92 -11.57 -9.75
N LEU A 195 4.26 -11.13 -10.94
CA LEU A 195 3.29 -10.70 -11.95
C LEU A 195 2.38 -11.85 -12.39
N ALA A 196 2.93 -13.06 -12.55
CA ALA A 196 2.18 -14.23 -13.02
C ALA A 196 1.15 -14.66 -11.97
N GLU A 197 1.52 -14.66 -10.68
CA GLU A 197 0.60 -14.91 -9.57
C GLU A 197 -0.53 -13.88 -9.55
N CYS A 198 -0.22 -12.59 -9.63
CA CYS A 198 -1.23 -11.53 -9.61
C CYS A 198 -2.21 -11.67 -10.79
N LYS A 199 -1.72 -11.91 -12.00
CA LYS A 199 -2.57 -12.13 -13.18
C LYS A 199 -3.42 -13.40 -13.05
N SER A 200 -2.89 -14.46 -12.47
CA SER A 200 -3.64 -15.70 -12.21
C SER A 200 -4.78 -15.47 -11.23
N LEU A 201 -4.54 -14.73 -10.15
CA LEU A 201 -5.56 -14.40 -9.15
C LEU A 201 -6.66 -13.49 -9.74
N LEU A 202 -6.30 -12.50 -10.54
CA LEU A 202 -7.29 -11.67 -11.25
C LEU A 202 -8.14 -12.52 -12.21
N SER A 203 -7.52 -13.41 -12.99
CA SER A 203 -8.24 -14.32 -13.86
C SER A 203 -9.15 -15.28 -13.09
N GLY A 204 -8.68 -15.82 -11.97
CA GLY A 204 -9.45 -16.68 -11.06
C GLY A 204 -10.68 -15.97 -10.48
N ALA A 205 -10.59 -14.68 -10.23
CA ALA A 205 -11.72 -13.84 -9.80
C ALA A 205 -12.69 -13.46 -10.94
N GLY A 206 -12.41 -13.83 -12.20
CA GLY A 206 -13.26 -13.60 -13.37
C GLY A 206 -12.87 -12.39 -14.23
N PHE A 207 -11.77 -11.70 -13.92
CA PHE A 207 -11.29 -10.60 -14.76
C PHE A 207 -10.68 -11.12 -16.06
N ILE A 208 -10.98 -10.42 -17.15
CA ILE A 208 -10.43 -10.69 -18.48
C ILE A 208 -9.50 -9.54 -18.92
N ASP A 209 -8.79 -9.72 -20.04
CA ASP A 209 -7.90 -8.72 -20.64
C ASP A 209 -6.85 -8.15 -19.66
N ALA A 210 -6.27 -9.03 -18.83
CA ALA A 210 -5.26 -8.64 -17.88
C ALA A 210 -4.04 -8.04 -18.58
N ARG A 211 -3.85 -6.72 -18.42
CA ARG A 211 -2.72 -5.95 -18.94
C ARG A 211 -1.83 -5.54 -17.79
N ASP A 212 -0.55 -5.39 -18.08
CA ASP A 212 0.42 -4.91 -17.10
C ASP A 212 1.36 -3.87 -17.71
N THR A 213 1.90 -3.03 -16.84
CA THR A 213 2.96 -2.07 -17.15
C THR A 213 3.96 -2.14 -16.01
N TYR A 214 5.25 -2.22 -16.33
CA TYR A 214 6.33 -2.12 -15.36
C TYR A 214 7.08 -0.82 -15.55
N GLU A 215 7.30 -0.09 -14.45
CA GLU A 215 8.04 1.17 -14.46
C GLU A 215 9.04 1.19 -13.30
N GLU A 216 10.22 1.76 -13.53
CA GLU A 216 11.17 2.09 -12.47
C GLU A 216 11.16 3.60 -12.26
N THR A 217 11.04 3.99 -10.99
CA THR A 217 11.06 5.41 -10.60
C THR A 217 12.11 5.61 -9.53
N GLU A 218 12.97 6.61 -9.74
CA GLU A 218 13.98 7.02 -8.78
C GLU A 218 13.43 8.12 -7.87
N PHE A 219 13.65 7.95 -6.57
CA PHE A 219 13.31 8.92 -5.53
C PHE A 219 14.58 9.31 -4.78
N ILE A 220 14.71 10.60 -4.45
CA ILE A 220 15.89 11.14 -3.81
C ILE A 220 15.51 11.66 -2.42
N TYR A 221 16.21 11.18 -1.40
CA TYR A 221 16.17 11.68 -0.04
C TYR A 221 17.37 12.60 0.17
N ALA A 222 17.14 13.76 0.78
CA ALA A 222 18.16 14.80 0.87
C ALA A 222 19.39 14.40 1.73
N ASN A 223 19.17 13.58 2.76
CA ASN A 223 20.22 13.14 3.69
C ASN A 223 19.81 11.86 4.45
N GLU A 224 20.73 11.37 5.29
CA GLU A 224 20.58 10.17 6.10
C GLU A 224 19.40 10.24 7.07
N GLU A 225 19.24 11.39 7.71
CA GLU A 225 18.19 11.63 8.69
C GLU A 225 16.79 11.61 8.04
N GLU A 226 16.65 12.23 6.87
CA GLU A 226 15.39 12.20 6.11
C GLU A 226 15.06 10.77 5.66
N TRP A 227 16.05 10.05 5.13
CA TRP A 227 15.87 8.66 4.72
C TRP A 227 15.44 7.79 5.90
N TRP A 228 16.12 7.94 7.06
CA TRP A 228 15.80 7.20 8.28
C TRP A 228 14.41 7.58 8.82
N ALA A 229 14.11 8.87 8.88
CA ALA A 229 12.82 9.36 9.36
C ALA A 229 11.66 8.84 8.49
N ALA A 230 11.85 8.74 7.16
CA ALA A 230 10.85 8.17 6.27
C ALA A 230 10.50 6.72 6.62
N ARG A 231 11.44 5.90 7.12
CA ARG A 231 11.17 4.51 7.57
C ARG A 231 10.16 4.43 8.72
N TRP A 232 10.02 5.50 9.50
CA TRP A 232 9.07 5.59 10.61
C TRP A 232 7.66 6.03 10.19
N THR A 233 7.49 6.44 8.95
CA THR A 233 6.20 6.97 8.43
C THR A 233 5.36 5.93 7.71
N HIS A 234 5.85 4.71 7.52
CA HIS A 234 5.13 3.64 6.78
C HIS A 234 5.56 2.23 7.22
N GLY A 235 5.33 1.21 6.42
CA GLY A 235 5.49 -0.21 6.75
C GLY A 235 6.75 -0.63 7.52
N PRO A 236 7.96 -0.14 7.23
CA PRO A 236 9.17 -0.48 7.97
C PRO A 236 9.10 -0.21 9.47
N ARG A 237 8.29 0.77 9.90
CA ARG A 237 8.06 1.09 11.31
C ARG A 237 7.65 -0.13 12.14
N PHE A 238 6.89 -1.06 11.56
CA PHE A 238 6.50 -2.29 12.23
C PHE A 238 7.69 -3.04 12.84
N SER A 239 8.75 -3.21 12.07
CA SER A 239 9.96 -3.91 12.51
C SER A 239 10.78 -3.07 13.48
N LEU A 240 10.92 -1.77 13.20
CA LEU A 240 11.73 -0.85 14.01
C LEU A 240 11.18 -0.72 15.44
N GLU A 241 9.86 -0.60 15.61
CA GLU A 241 9.22 -0.50 16.94
C GLU A 241 9.31 -1.79 17.77
N ARG A 242 9.51 -2.93 17.11
CA ARG A 242 9.63 -4.23 17.77
C ARG A 242 11.06 -4.62 18.12
N MET A 243 12.03 -3.83 17.70
CA MET A 243 13.40 -3.99 18.15
C MET A 243 13.51 -3.57 19.62
N PRO A 244 14.21 -4.35 20.47
CA PRO A 244 14.62 -3.85 21.79
C PRO A 244 15.38 -2.51 21.63
N PRO A 245 15.24 -1.54 22.55
CA PRO A 245 15.81 -0.20 22.38
C PRO A 245 17.34 -0.21 22.13
N ASP A 246 18.07 -1.04 22.83
CA ASP A 246 19.53 -1.16 22.66
C ASP A 246 19.92 -1.84 21.33
N VAL A 247 19.03 -2.65 20.76
CA VAL A 247 19.20 -3.27 19.43
C VAL A 247 18.90 -2.25 18.35
N LEU A 248 17.84 -1.45 18.51
CA LEU A 248 17.49 -0.37 17.59
C LEU A 248 18.60 0.67 17.48
N ASP A 249 19.22 1.06 18.62
CA ASP A 249 20.33 1.98 18.64
C ASP A 249 21.54 1.42 17.85
N LYS A 250 21.88 0.16 18.07
CA LYS A 250 22.95 -0.53 17.32
C LYS A 250 22.62 -0.61 15.82
N PHE A 251 21.38 -0.97 15.50
CA PHE A 251 20.91 -1.05 14.13
C PHE A 251 21.02 0.31 13.42
N LYS A 252 20.55 1.40 14.07
CA LYS A 252 20.68 2.76 13.54
C LYS A 252 22.12 3.15 13.28
N VAL A 253 23.02 2.88 14.22
CA VAL A 253 24.46 3.18 14.07
C VAL A 253 25.03 2.45 12.85
N GLU A 254 24.69 1.17 12.66
CA GLU A 254 25.19 0.37 11.54
C GLU A 254 24.59 0.83 10.21
N VAL A 255 23.29 1.19 10.19
CA VAL A 255 22.64 1.79 9.01
C VAL A 255 23.35 3.09 8.62
N PHE A 256 23.60 4.00 9.58
CA PHE A 256 24.26 5.27 9.29
C PHE A 256 25.72 5.10 8.83
N ALA A 257 26.46 4.16 9.43
CA ALA A 257 27.81 3.84 8.97
C ALA A 257 27.83 3.25 7.55
N GLY A 258 26.79 2.49 7.18
CA GLY A 258 26.65 1.92 5.83
C GLY A 258 26.32 2.93 4.74
N PHE A 259 25.72 4.05 5.08
CA PHE A 259 25.28 5.07 4.12
C PHE A 259 26.40 5.68 3.30
N GLU A 260 27.63 5.78 3.82
CA GLU A 260 28.79 6.33 3.11
C GLU A 260 29.01 5.67 1.73
N ARG A 261 28.60 4.41 1.56
CA ARG A 261 28.73 3.67 0.31
C ARG A 261 27.71 4.07 -0.76
N PHE A 262 26.60 4.69 -0.36
CA PHE A 262 25.45 4.97 -1.23
C PHE A 262 25.21 6.46 -1.39
N LYS A 263 25.95 7.29 -0.66
CA LYS A 263 25.81 8.75 -0.68
C LYS A 263 26.22 9.30 -2.03
N ARG A 264 25.33 10.09 -2.64
CA ARG A 264 25.61 10.88 -3.84
C ARG A 264 25.62 12.37 -3.51
N PRO A 265 26.17 13.25 -4.39
CA PRO A 265 26.24 14.69 -4.10
C PRO A 265 24.89 15.35 -3.84
N ASP A 266 23.81 14.79 -4.38
CA ASP A 266 22.43 15.27 -4.30
C ASP A 266 21.54 14.45 -3.33
N GLY A 267 22.12 13.47 -2.60
CA GLY A 267 21.38 12.69 -1.59
C GLY A 267 21.44 11.18 -1.76
N PHE A 268 20.42 10.50 -1.26
CA PHE A 268 20.26 9.05 -1.34
C PHE A 268 19.19 8.69 -2.35
N HIS A 269 19.53 7.82 -3.27
CA HIS A 269 18.67 7.41 -4.39
C HIS A 269 18.09 6.04 -4.13
N GLU A 270 16.76 5.94 -4.12
CA GLU A 270 16.02 4.68 -4.10
C GLU A 270 15.29 4.48 -5.42
N ILE A 271 15.43 3.32 -6.02
CA ILE A 271 14.74 2.94 -7.25
C ILE A 271 13.63 1.95 -6.90
N TRP A 272 12.39 2.34 -7.19
CA TRP A 272 11.22 1.49 -7.04
C TRP A 272 10.80 0.90 -8.38
N GLY A 273 10.86 -0.43 -8.49
CA GLY A 273 10.26 -1.15 -9.59
C GLY A 273 8.80 -1.48 -9.26
N THR A 274 7.87 -0.97 -10.05
CA THR A 274 6.44 -1.06 -9.78
C THR A 274 5.70 -1.70 -10.97
N TRP A 275 4.92 -2.73 -10.67
CA TRP A 275 3.93 -3.29 -11.56
C TRP A 275 2.58 -2.60 -11.36
N TYR A 276 1.97 -2.23 -12.48
CA TYR A 276 0.59 -1.82 -12.57
C TYR A 276 -0.16 -2.90 -13.34
N VAL A 277 -1.10 -3.57 -12.70
CA VAL A 277 -1.86 -4.67 -13.31
C VAL A 277 -3.33 -4.28 -13.37
N MET A 278 -3.91 -4.41 -14.55
CA MET A 278 -5.27 -3.99 -14.84
C MET A 278 -6.06 -5.14 -15.43
N GLY A 279 -7.33 -5.23 -15.09
CA GLY A 279 -8.26 -6.21 -15.65
C GLY A 279 -9.64 -5.60 -15.88
N THR A 280 -10.47 -6.27 -16.69
CA THR A 280 -11.82 -5.83 -17.01
C THR A 280 -12.83 -6.88 -16.55
N LYS A 281 -13.93 -6.44 -15.94
CA LYS A 281 -15.09 -7.30 -15.68
C LYS A 281 -15.89 -7.48 -16.96
N GLN A 282 -16.18 -8.73 -17.30
CA GLN A 282 -17.05 -9.08 -18.41
C GLN A 282 -18.51 -8.68 -18.16
#